data_3c24b7eff0df2f8ca7a1c1f7e4045420
#
_entry.id   3c24b7eff0df2f8ca7a1c1f7e4045420
#
_cell.length_a   1.000
_cell.length_b   1.000
_cell.length_c   1.000
_cell.angle_alpha   90.00
_cell.angle_beta   90.00
_cell.angle_gamma   90.00
#
_symmetry.space_group_name_H-M   'P 1'
#
loop_
_entity.id
_entity.type
_entity.pdbx_description
1 polymer ?
#
loop_
_entity_poly.entity_id
_entity_poly.type
_entity_poly.pdbx_seq_one_letter_code
_entity_poly.pdbx_strand_id
1 'polypeptide(L)'
;MDLNSINEETFKKYKEFSDLNYEKFTSTHHYDDEYYKSLKEAYEKIENLKKIDYNLTLNLLISIPSFVFTSLSIVCLGIPGIKDSIASDSMPLIIVFSICILIMFFIGIRIIFLIVYCIKNISKINKKFKEIGMIK
;
A
#
# COMPACT_ATOMS: atom_id res chain seq x y z
N MET A 1 5.21 -4.36 -11.28
CA MET A 1 6.34 -3.96 -10.45
C MET A 1 7.43 -5.00 -10.60
N ASP A 2 8.53 -4.63 -11.23
CA ASP A 2 9.65 -5.55 -11.50
C ASP A 2 10.66 -5.52 -10.34
N LEU A 3 10.47 -6.42 -9.36
CA LEU A 3 11.36 -6.60 -8.23
C LEU A 3 12.66 -7.31 -8.60
N ASN A 4 12.72 -7.96 -9.78
CA ASN A 4 13.89 -8.71 -10.20
C ASN A 4 15.03 -7.80 -10.68
N SER A 5 14.68 -6.58 -11.11
CA SER A 5 15.67 -5.58 -11.53
C SER A 5 16.44 -4.94 -10.35
N ILE A 6 16.06 -5.23 -9.12
CA ILE A 6 16.70 -4.71 -7.91
C ILE A 6 17.53 -5.84 -7.28
N ASN A 7 18.84 -5.69 -7.33
CA ASN A 7 19.82 -6.65 -6.81
C ASN A 7 20.83 -5.94 -5.89
N GLU A 8 21.79 -6.68 -5.34
CA GLU A 8 22.85 -6.15 -4.46
C GLU A 8 23.67 -5.06 -5.15
N GLU A 9 23.95 -5.19 -6.45
CA GLU A 9 24.66 -4.18 -7.23
C GLU A 9 23.85 -2.88 -7.31
N THR A 10 22.54 -2.96 -7.55
CA THR A 10 21.64 -1.81 -7.54
C THR A 10 21.64 -1.12 -6.18
N PHE A 11 21.66 -1.90 -5.08
CA PHE A 11 21.73 -1.34 -3.74
C PHE A 11 23.08 -0.69 -3.44
N LYS A 12 24.19 -1.27 -3.92
CA LYS A 12 25.52 -0.66 -3.80
C LYS A 12 25.57 0.69 -4.50
N LYS A 13 25.08 0.76 -5.75
CA LYS A 13 24.99 2.00 -6.53
C LYS A 13 24.07 3.04 -5.85
N TYR A 14 22.95 2.62 -5.31
CA TYR A 14 22.05 3.48 -4.52
C TYR A 14 22.77 4.12 -3.34
N LYS A 15 23.51 3.31 -2.56
CA LYS A 15 24.24 3.77 -1.40
C LYS A 15 25.36 4.76 -1.80
N GLU A 16 26.09 4.44 -2.85
CA GLU A 16 27.11 5.31 -3.40
C GLU A 16 26.53 6.66 -3.85
N PHE A 17 25.39 6.65 -4.57
CA PHE A 17 24.72 7.88 -4.98
C PHE A 17 24.17 8.68 -3.80
N SER A 18 23.65 8.02 -2.78
CA SER A 18 23.14 8.66 -1.55
C SER A 18 24.24 9.33 -0.74
N ASP A 19 25.45 8.78 -0.76
CA ASP A 19 26.63 9.31 -0.05
C ASP A 19 27.35 10.41 -0.84
N LEU A 20 27.03 10.55 -2.13
CA LEU A 20 27.59 11.58 -2.99
C LEU A 20 26.89 12.92 -2.75
N ASN A 21 27.63 13.89 -2.19
CA ASN A 21 27.20 15.26 -2.15
C ASN A 21 27.32 15.84 -3.58
N TYR A 22 26.21 16.15 -4.24
CA TYR A 22 26.15 16.55 -5.65
C TYR A 22 27.17 17.62 -6.05
N GLU A 23 27.42 18.62 -5.16
CA GLU A 23 28.40 19.69 -5.41
C GLU A 23 29.86 19.19 -5.41
N LYS A 24 30.18 18.18 -4.60
CA LYS A 24 31.50 17.55 -4.59
C LYS A 24 31.74 16.62 -5.79
N PHE A 25 30.66 16.01 -6.29
CA PHE A 25 30.73 15.08 -7.40
C PHE A 25 31.04 15.79 -8.71
N THR A 26 30.41 16.93 -8.98
CA THR A 26 30.60 17.71 -10.21
C THR A 26 31.94 18.46 -10.27
N SER A 27 32.55 18.75 -9.11
CA SER A 27 33.79 19.56 -9.05
C SER A 27 35.08 18.76 -9.04
N THR A 28 35.06 17.46 -8.69
CA THR A 28 36.31 16.68 -8.47
C THR A 28 36.55 15.54 -9.43
N HIS A 29 35.55 15.11 -10.22
CA HIS A 29 35.69 13.96 -11.12
C HIS A 29 35.04 14.25 -12.48
N HIS A 30 35.79 14.11 -13.57
CA HIS A 30 35.25 13.80 -14.88
C HIS A 30 34.71 12.35 -14.83
N TYR A 31 33.57 12.19 -14.16
CA TYR A 31 32.85 10.93 -14.24
C TYR A 31 32.26 10.82 -15.64
N ASP A 32 32.43 9.64 -16.23
CA ASP A 32 31.72 9.21 -17.41
C ASP A 32 30.22 9.45 -17.16
N ASP A 33 29.58 10.27 -18.00
CA ASP A 33 28.14 10.61 -17.90
C ASP A 33 27.29 9.36 -17.79
N GLU A 34 27.75 8.24 -18.36
CA GLU A 34 27.09 6.94 -18.33
C GLU A 34 27.10 6.31 -16.92
N TYR A 35 28.22 6.42 -16.21
CA TYR A 35 28.30 5.90 -14.83
C TYR A 35 27.38 6.68 -13.88
N TYR A 36 27.41 8.02 -13.94
CA TYR A 36 26.52 8.86 -13.15
C TYR A 36 25.05 8.56 -13.44
N LYS A 37 24.68 8.37 -14.69
CA LYS A 37 23.34 7.99 -15.11
C LYS A 37 22.92 6.66 -14.50
N SER A 38 23.84 5.66 -14.47
CA SER A 38 23.55 4.36 -13.86
C SER A 38 23.33 4.43 -12.34
N LEU A 39 24.07 5.30 -11.64
CA LEU A 39 23.88 5.55 -10.21
C LEU A 39 22.53 6.19 -9.93
N LYS A 40 22.16 7.20 -10.72
CA LYS A 40 20.88 7.90 -10.62
C LYS A 40 19.69 6.97 -10.87
N GLU A 41 19.78 6.13 -11.90
CA GLU A 41 18.74 5.13 -12.20
C GLU A 41 18.56 4.13 -11.04
N ALA A 42 19.66 3.68 -10.43
CA ALA A 42 19.60 2.79 -9.27
C ALA A 42 18.94 3.48 -8.06
N TYR A 43 19.26 4.74 -7.83
CA TYR A 43 18.67 5.57 -6.79
C TYR A 43 17.15 5.72 -7.00
N GLU A 44 16.73 6.13 -8.19
CA GLU A 44 15.32 6.30 -8.52
C GLU A 44 14.51 4.99 -8.39
N LYS A 45 15.08 3.85 -8.78
CA LYS A 45 14.43 2.54 -8.63
C LYS A 45 14.17 2.20 -7.17
N ILE A 46 15.14 2.41 -6.29
CA ILE A 46 15.00 2.09 -4.86
C ILE A 46 14.07 3.08 -4.17
N GLU A 47 14.17 4.38 -4.47
CA GLU A 47 13.26 5.40 -3.90
C GLU A 47 11.81 5.17 -4.36
N ASN A 48 11.58 4.79 -5.60
CA ASN A 48 10.25 4.41 -6.08
C ASN A 48 9.71 3.19 -5.33
N LEU A 49 10.57 2.19 -5.04
CA LEU A 49 10.16 1.02 -4.28
C LEU A 49 9.78 1.38 -2.84
N LYS A 50 10.55 2.23 -2.16
CA LYS A 50 10.23 2.75 -0.83
C LYS A 50 8.90 3.51 -0.82
N LYS A 51 8.67 4.35 -1.84
CA LYS A 51 7.41 5.08 -1.99
C LYS A 51 6.21 4.15 -2.16
N ILE A 52 6.37 3.08 -2.93
CA ILE A 52 5.33 2.06 -3.10
C ILE A 52 5.06 1.36 -1.77
N ASP A 53 6.10 0.94 -1.04
CA ASP A 53 5.98 0.30 0.28
C ASP A 53 5.26 1.20 1.28
N TYR A 54 5.64 2.48 1.34
CA TYR A 54 4.97 3.49 2.17
C TYR A 54 3.48 3.63 1.81
N ASN A 55 3.14 3.73 0.52
CA ASN A 55 1.77 3.87 0.07
C ASN A 55 0.93 2.62 0.39
N LEU A 56 1.50 1.42 0.24
CA LEU A 56 0.83 0.16 0.61
C LEU A 56 0.58 0.09 2.11
N THR A 57 1.56 0.50 2.92
CA THR A 57 1.44 0.55 4.39
C THR A 57 0.37 1.56 4.81
N LEU A 58 0.33 2.75 4.20
CA LEU A 58 -0.69 3.76 4.45
C LEU A 58 -2.10 3.24 4.09
N ASN A 59 -2.24 2.60 2.92
CA ASN A 59 -3.51 2.00 2.50
C ASN A 59 -3.97 0.90 3.48
N LEU A 60 -3.05 0.09 3.98
CA LEU A 60 -3.36 -0.92 4.99
C LEU A 60 -3.83 -0.29 6.29
N LEU A 61 -3.15 0.77 6.76
CA LEU A 61 -3.49 1.50 7.97
C LEU A 61 -4.90 2.11 7.91
N ILE A 62 -5.33 2.58 6.74
CA ILE A 62 -6.67 3.15 6.53
C ILE A 62 -7.72 2.04 6.36
N SER A 63 -7.37 0.95 5.68
CA SER A 63 -8.31 -0.12 5.33
C SER A 63 -8.78 -0.91 6.54
N ILE A 64 -7.92 -1.15 7.54
CA ILE A 64 -8.28 -1.91 8.75
C ILE A 64 -9.36 -1.19 9.57
N PRO A 65 -9.21 0.09 9.97
CA PRO A 65 -10.27 0.83 10.66
C PRO A 65 -11.56 0.93 9.83
N SER A 66 -11.43 1.14 8.51
CA SER A 66 -12.59 1.21 7.62
C SER A 66 -13.39 -0.09 7.61
N PHE A 67 -12.72 -1.24 7.61
CA PHE A 67 -13.36 -2.55 7.70
C PHE A 67 -14.10 -2.72 9.03
N VAL A 68 -13.47 -2.38 10.15
CA VAL A 68 -14.07 -2.46 11.49
C VAL A 68 -15.29 -1.56 11.55
N PHE A 69 -15.19 -0.32 11.08
CA PHE A 69 -16.30 0.63 11.08
C PHE A 69 -17.48 0.15 10.22
N THR A 70 -17.20 -0.37 9.02
CA THR A 70 -18.22 -0.95 8.13
C THR A 70 -18.95 -2.13 8.80
N SER A 71 -18.20 -3.03 9.44
CA SER A 71 -18.75 -4.19 10.13
C SER A 71 -19.63 -3.78 11.32
N LEU A 72 -19.18 -2.84 12.14
CA LEU A 72 -19.94 -2.30 13.24
C LEU A 72 -21.23 -1.60 12.76
N SER A 73 -21.17 -0.86 11.65
CA SER A 73 -22.36 -0.20 11.09
C SER A 73 -23.44 -1.20 10.67
N ILE A 74 -23.04 -2.32 10.08
CA ILE A 74 -24.00 -3.40 9.72
C ILE A 74 -24.65 -3.98 10.98
N VAL A 75 -23.85 -4.29 12.01
CA VAL A 75 -24.36 -4.93 13.24
C VAL A 75 -25.19 -3.98 14.07
N CYS A 76 -24.74 -2.73 14.26
CA CYS A 76 -25.37 -1.79 15.18
C CYS A 76 -26.55 -1.01 14.59
N LEU A 77 -26.55 -0.78 13.28
CA LEU A 77 -27.57 0.04 12.62
C LEU A 77 -28.41 -0.75 11.62
N GLY A 78 -27.75 -1.59 10.81
CA GLY A 78 -28.42 -2.32 9.73
C GLY A 78 -29.38 -3.39 10.25
N ILE A 79 -28.91 -4.27 11.13
CA ILE A 79 -29.71 -5.38 11.66
C ILE A 79 -30.87 -4.88 12.53
N PRO A 80 -30.67 -3.98 13.51
CA PRO A 80 -31.78 -3.39 14.28
C PRO A 80 -32.75 -2.63 13.39
N GLY A 81 -32.28 -1.84 12.43
CA GLY A 81 -33.15 -1.11 11.50
C GLY A 81 -34.12 -1.99 10.72
N ILE A 82 -33.64 -3.16 10.23
CA ILE A 82 -34.53 -4.15 9.60
C ILE A 82 -35.56 -4.69 10.60
N LYS A 83 -35.11 -5.08 11.79
CA LYS A 83 -36.00 -5.64 12.82
C LYS A 83 -37.10 -4.66 13.22
N ASP A 84 -36.77 -3.40 13.43
CA ASP A 84 -37.75 -2.36 13.77
C ASP A 84 -38.70 -2.06 12.59
N SER A 85 -38.21 -2.12 11.38
CA SER A 85 -39.03 -1.95 10.15
C SER A 85 -40.03 -3.09 9.96
N ILE A 86 -39.65 -4.32 10.30
CA ILE A 86 -40.53 -5.49 10.30
C ILE A 86 -41.59 -5.33 11.37
N ALA A 87 -41.19 -4.91 12.57
CA ALA A 87 -42.12 -4.70 13.70
C ALA A 87 -43.17 -3.59 13.42
N SER A 88 -42.80 -2.59 12.60
CA SER A 88 -43.67 -1.50 12.19
C SER A 88 -44.48 -1.78 10.92
N ASP A 89 -44.35 -2.97 10.34
CA ASP A 89 -45.00 -3.41 9.08
C ASP A 89 -44.72 -2.44 7.90
N SER A 90 -43.54 -1.81 7.90
CA SER A 90 -43.12 -0.80 6.90
C SER A 90 -42.32 -1.41 5.80
N MET A 91 -42.95 -1.97 4.77
CA MET A 91 -42.29 -2.55 3.58
C MET A 91 -41.23 -1.65 2.92
N PRO A 92 -41.48 -0.35 2.71
CA PRO A 92 -40.47 0.52 2.09
C PRO A 92 -39.17 0.61 2.92
N LEU A 93 -39.26 0.67 4.25
CA LEU A 93 -38.11 0.74 5.14
C LEU A 93 -37.32 -0.56 5.13
N ILE A 94 -37.99 -1.71 5.10
CA ILE A 94 -37.33 -3.03 5.00
C ILE A 94 -36.47 -3.10 3.72
N ILE A 95 -37.01 -2.66 2.58
CA ILE A 95 -36.29 -2.65 1.31
C ILE A 95 -35.07 -1.74 1.39
N VAL A 96 -35.21 -0.51 1.90
CA VAL A 96 -34.10 0.45 2.03
C VAL A 96 -32.98 -0.11 2.91
N PHE A 97 -33.28 -0.62 4.12
CA PHE A 97 -32.27 -1.19 4.99
C PHE A 97 -31.58 -2.41 4.39
N SER A 98 -32.33 -3.28 3.70
CA SER A 98 -31.80 -4.45 3.02
C SER A 98 -30.81 -4.05 1.92
N ILE A 99 -31.13 -3.06 1.11
CA ILE A 99 -30.24 -2.52 0.07
C ILE A 99 -28.97 -1.91 0.70
N CYS A 100 -29.12 -1.12 1.77
CA CYS A 100 -27.98 -0.53 2.48
C CYS A 100 -27.02 -1.60 3.03
N ILE A 101 -27.55 -2.66 3.69
CA ILE A 101 -26.72 -3.76 4.18
C ILE A 101 -25.99 -4.45 3.03
N LEU A 102 -26.66 -4.67 1.91
CA LEU A 102 -26.06 -5.34 0.75
C LEU A 102 -24.92 -4.51 0.15
N ILE A 103 -25.08 -3.18 0.06
CA ILE A 103 -24.03 -2.26 -0.38
C ILE A 103 -22.85 -2.30 0.59
N MET A 104 -23.10 -2.21 1.90
CA MET A 104 -22.04 -2.26 2.94
C MET A 104 -21.31 -3.59 2.92
N PHE A 105 -21.98 -4.71 2.66
CA PHE A 105 -21.35 -6.01 2.50
C PHE A 105 -20.38 -6.06 1.31
N PHE A 106 -20.78 -5.51 0.15
CA PHE A 106 -19.88 -5.42 -1.01
C PHE A 106 -18.67 -4.53 -0.75
N ILE A 107 -18.86 -3.40 -0.05
CA ILE A 107 -17.75 -2.54 0.39
C ILE A 107 -16.80 -3.31 1.30
N GLY A 108 -17.32 -4.05 2.28
CA GLY A 108 -16.54 -4.88 3.19
C GLY A 108 -15.67 -5.91 2.45
N ILE A 109 -16.23 -6.61 1.47
CA ILE A 109 -15.49 -7.57 0.63
C ILE A 109 -14.35 -6.86 -0.13
N ARG A 110 -14.62 -5.71 -0.72
CA ARG A 110 -13.58 -4.91 -1.42
C ARG A 110 -12.43 -4.51 -0.50
N ILE A 111 -12.75 -4.10 0.73
CA ILE A 111 -11.73 -3.74 1.73
C ILE A 111 -10.87 -4.95 2.11
N ILE A 112 -11.47 -6.14 2.30
CA ILE A 112 -10.73 -7.37 2.57
C ILE A 112 -9.73 -7.68 1.43
N PHE A 113 -10.18 -7.62 0.18
CA PHE A 113 -9.30 -7.83 -0.97
C PHE A 113 -8.13 -6.82 -0.99
N LEU A 114 -8.41 -5.55 -0.67
CA LEU A 114 -7.37 -4.52 -0.59
C LEU A 114 -6.35 -4.82 0.52
N ILE A 115 -6.81 -5.23 1.70
CA ILE A 115 -5.94 -5.61 2.83
C ILE A 115 -5.03 -6.77 2.42
N VAL A 116 -5.59 -7.85 1.86
CA VAL A 116 -4.82 -9.02 1.40
C VAL A 116 -3.80 -8.63 0.33
N TYR A 117 -4.20 -7.79 -0.62
CA TYR A 117 -3.31 -7.26 -1.65
C TYR A 117 -2.15 -6.47 -1.06
N CYS A 118 -2.42 -5.56 -0.12
CA CYS A 118 -1.39 -4.76 0.56
C CYS A 118 -0.41 -5.65 1.33
N ILE A 119 -0.90 -6.56 2.16
CA ILE A 119 -0.06 -7.48 2.97
C ILE A 119 0.85 -8.32 2.05
N LYS A 120 0.30 -8.89 0.97
CA LYS A 120 1.07 -9.72 0.03
C LYS A 120 2.20 -8.93 -0.66
N ASN A 121 1.93 -7.68 -1.04
CA ASN A 121 2.94 -6.86 -1.73
C ASN A 121 3.97 -6.30 -0.76
N ILE A 122 3.59 -5.83 0.44
CA ILE A 122 4.51 -5.41 1.50
C ILE A 122 5.46 -6.58 1.86
N SER A 123 4.93 -7.78 2.04
CA SER A 123 5.74 -8.97 2.34
C SER A 123 6.78 -9.25 1.24
N LYS A 124 6.41 -9.11 -0.03
CA LYS A 124 7.35 -9.27 -1.16
C LYS A 124 8.44 -8.20 -1.17
N ILE A 125 8.07 -6.94 -0.91
CA ILE A 125 9.02 -5.82 -0.85
C ILE A 125 9.99 -6.01 0.31
N ASN A 126 9.50 -6.35 1.50
CA ASN A 126 10.31 -6.59 2.68
C ASN A 126 11.29 -7.76 2.48
N LYS A 127 10.82 -8.84 1.84
CA LYS A 127 11.71 -9.95 1.48
C LYS A 127 12.83 -9.46 0.56
N LYS A 128 12.50 -8.63 -0.43
CA LYS A 128 13.49 -8.08 -1.37
C LYS A 128 14.49 -7.14 -0.67
N PHE A 129 14.01 -6.25 0.22
CA PHE A 129 14.88 -5.39 1.00
C PHE A 129 15.83 -6.17 1.91
N LYS A 130 15.37 -7.30 2.45
CA LYS A 130 16.23 -8.20 3.25
C LYS A 130 17.26 -8.90 2.37
N GLU A 131 16.90 -9.39 1.19
CA GLU A 131 17.82 -10.02 0.23
C GLU A 131 18.96 -9.08 -0.19
N ILE A 132 18.69 -7.80 -0.43
CA ILE A 132 19.71 -6.81 -0.82
C ILE A 132 20.44 -6.17 0.38
N GLY A 133 20.17 -6.61 1.61
CA GLY A 133 20.84 -6.12 2.82
C GLY A 133 20.41 -4.73 3.29
N MET A 134 19.26 -4.23 2.82
CA MET A 134 18.73 -2.92 3.22
C MET A 134 18.04 -2.96 4.60
N ILE A 135 17.50 -4.11 4.97
CA ILE A 135 16.88 -4.38 6.28
C ILE A 135 17.57 -5.61 6.87
N LYS A 136 17.91 -5.54 8.17
CA LYS A 136 18.48 -6.67 8.94
C LYS A 136 17.41 -7.68 9.34
#